data_7c5ed74f1bf5559a3cb3b48921593c0c
#
_entry.id   7c5ed74f1bf5559a3cb3b48921593c0c
#
_cell.length_a   1.000
_cell.length_b   1.000
_cell.length_c   1.000
_cell.angle_alpha   90.00
_cell.angle_beta   90.00
_cell.angle_gamma   90.00
#
_symmetry.space_group_name_H-M   'P 1'
#
loop_
_entity.id
_entity.type
_entity.pdbx_description
1 polymer ?
#
loop_
_entity_poly.entity_id
_entity_poly.type
_entity_poly.pdbx_seq_one_letter_code
_entity_poly.pdbx_strand_id
1 'polypeptide(L)'
;NNGYVFSNINPAEVNIDGGFNDDPCWLIFGTVAYIKETGDFSILSEQVPFDNQPGSEVSLFEHLKISMNHVINNLGPHKLPLIGRADWNDCLNLNCFSWDPNESFQTTGNKGEGSKAESLMIAGLFVVTGKDYVALCKQLAKKAANCREGEIAGLAEEDYLVEAQRMQQAVDAMSEAVKQHGWDGEWFLRAYDFFGNKIGSDENEEGKIFIESQGWCTMAGIGQEEGLCDKALDSAKERLECEHGMVQIGRAHV
;
A
#
# COMPACT_ATOMS: atom_id res chain seq x y z
N ASN A 1 9.99 -16.12 3.26
CA ASN A 1 9.92 -14.66 3.14
C ASN A 1 8.51 -14.27 2.73
N ASN A 2 7.85 -13.47 3.56
CA ASN A 2 6.42 -13.18 3.45
C ASN A 2 6.12 -11.88 2.70
N GLY A 3 7.13 -11.22 2.12
CA GLY A 3 7.00 -9.95 1.41
C GLY A 3 7.03 -8.71 2.30
N TYR A 4 7.29 -8.86 3.60
CA TYR A 4 7.51 -7.73 4.49
C TYR A 4 8.83 -7.03 4.19
N VAL A 5 8.84 -5.72 4.36
CA VAL A 5 10.02 -4.85 4.28
C VAL A 5 10.33 -4.33 5.68
N PHE A 6 11.61 -4.22 6.03
CA PHE A 6 11.98 -3.62 7.29
C PHE A 6 11.80 -2.11 7.25
N SER A 7 11.01 -1.58 8.14
CA SER A 7 10.78 -0.14 8.30
C SER A 7 11.93 0.56 9.04
N ASN A 8 12.79 -0.21 9.74
CA ASN A 8 13.91 0.33 10.50
C ASN A 8 15.13 -0.61 10.44
N ILE A 9 16.30 -0.06 10.15
CA ILE A 9 17.58 -0.78 10.13
C ILE A 9 18.45 -0.26 11.26
N ASN A 10 18.69 -1.08 12.28
CA ASN A 10 19.69 -0.82 13.31
C ASN A 10 20.93 -1.64 13.04
N PRO A 11 22.11 -1.03 12.78
CA PRO A 11 23.34 -1.77 12.50
C PRO A 11 23.83 -2.65 13.66
N ALA A 12 23.40 -2.39 14.88
CA ALA A 12 23.82 -3.08 16.09
C ALA A 12 22.86 -4.20 16.53
N GLU A 13 21.70 -4.31 15.87
CA GLU A 13 20.64 -5.25 16.27
C GLU A 13 20.07 -5.98 15.05
N VAL A 14 19.40 -7.10 15.31
CA VAL A 14 18.63 -7.81 14.30
C VAL A 14 17.49 -6.93 13.85
N ASN A 15 17.27 -6.82 12.54
CA ASN A 15 16.16 -6.09 11.98
C ASN A 15 14.84 -6.60 12.56
N ILE A 16 13.99 -5.67 12.94
CA ILE A 16 12.66 -5.97 13.48
C ILE A 16 11.69 -5.91 12.31
N ASP A 17 11.08 -7.05 11.99
CA ASP A 17 9.92 -7.10 11.11
C ASP A 17 8.78 -6.36 11.80
N GLY A 18 8.42 -5.19 11.26
CA GLY A 18 7.37 -4.34 11.81
C GLY A 18 5.98 -4.92 11.62
N GLY A 19 5.79 -5.76 10.60
CA GLY A 19 4.47 -6.28 10.21
C GLY A 19 3.51 -5.20 9.68
N PHE A 20 4.05 -4.08 9.20
CA PHE A 20 3.29 -3.00 8.59
C PHE A 20 3.07 -3.32 7.11
N ASN A 21 1.81 -3.36 6.69
CA ASN A 21 1.48 -3.84 5.34
C ASN A 21 1.56 -2.77 4.26
N ASP A 22 1.85 -1.53 4.60
CA ASP A 22 2.20 -0.48 3.63
C ASP A 22 3.68 -0.52 3.20
N ASP A 23 4.59 -1.01 4.06
CA ASP A 23 6.03 -1.08 3.80
C ASP A 23 6.37 -1.66 2.42
N PRO A 24 5.75 -2.77 1.96
CA PRO A 24 6.00 -3.33 0.63
C PRO A 24 5.76 -2.33 -0.51
N CYS A 25 4.76 -1.46 -0.39
CA CYS A 25 4.45 -0.47 -1.42
C CYS A 25 5.51 0.64 -1.48
N TRP A 26 6.10 1.03 -0.35
CA TRP A 26 7.14 2.05 -0.31
C TRP A 26 8.41 1.62 -1.04
N LEU A 27 8.74 0.32 -1.05
CA LEU A 27 9.87 -0.19 -1.83
C LEU A 27 9.67 0.06 -3.32
N ILE A 28 8.48 -0.19 -3.85
CA ILE A 28 8.16 0.06 -5.25
C ILE A 28 8.22 1.57 -5.53
N PHE A 29 7.56 2.36 -4.68
CA PHE A 29 7.51 3.81 -4.83
C PHE A 29 8.91 4.43 -4.91
N GLY A 30 9.79 4.07 -3.97
CA GLY A 30 11.18 4.55 -3.92
C GLY A 30 12.01 4.08 -5.12
N THR A 31 11.91 2.80 -5.51
CA THR A 31 12.66 2.26 -6.64
C THR A 31 12.23 2.91 -7.96
N VAL A 32 10.93 3.06 -8.18
CA VAL A 32 10.43 3.70 -9.40
C VAL A 32 10.79 5.19 -9.43
N ALA A 33 10.73 5.90 -8.30
CA ALA A 33 11.17 7.29 -8.20
C ALA A 33 12.66 7.42 -8.56
N TYR A 34 13.52 6.53 -8.02
CA TYR A 34 14.94 6.49 -8.38
C TYR A 34 15.15 6.30 -9.89
N ILE A 35 14.46 5.34 -10.51
CA ILE A 35 14.59 5.09 -11.95
C ILE A 35 14.08 6.27 -12.77
N LYS A 36 12.98 6.91 -12.36
CA LYS A 36 12.45 8.11 -13.03
C LYS A 36 13.46 9.27 -13.00
N GLU A 37 14.16 9.44 -11.89
CA GLU A 37 15.13 10.53 -11.70
C GLU A 37 16.47 10.26 -12.41
N THR A 38 16.98 9.02 -12.32
CA THR A 38 18.33 8.69 -12.80
C THR A 38 18.37 8.07 -14.18
N GLY A 39 17.29 7.43 -14.63
CA GLY A 39 17.27 6.59 -15.81
C GLY A 39 18.02 5.26 -15.65
N ASP A 40 18.48 4.95 -14.44
CA ASP A 40 19.27 3.75 -14.15
C ASP A 40 18.38 2.55 -13.88
N PHE A 41 18.20 1.71 -14.89
CA PHE A 41 17.47 0.44 -14.77
C PHE A 41 18.38 -0.70 -14.25
N SER A 42 19.69 -0.52 -14.21
CA SER A 42 20.62 -1.58 -13.78
C SER A 42 20.42 -1.96 -12.32
N ILE A 43 19.90 -1.04 -11.50
CA ILE A 43 19.57 -1.28 -10.10
C ILE A 43 18.61 -2.48 -9.92
N LEU A 44 17.76 -2.76 -10.91
CA LEU A 44 16.82 -3.88 -10.84
C LEU A 44 17.47 -5.24 -10.88
N SER A 45 18.72 -5.31 -11.37
CA SER A 45 19.53 -6.53 -11.42
C SER A 45 20.39 -6.74 -10.18
N GLU A 46 20.47 -5.74 -9.30
CA GLU A 46 21.24 -5.85 -8.05
C GLU A 46 20.73 -7.01 -7.21
N GLN A 47 21.68 -7.82 -6.72
CA GLN A 47 21.36 -8.99 -5.92
C GLN A 47 21.30 -8.58 -4.43
N VAL A 48 20.11 -8.67 -3.86
CA VAL A 48 19.83 -8.26 -2.48
C VAL A 48 19.41 -9.48 -1.65
N PRO A 49 20.09 -9.76 -0.53
CA PRO A 49 19.71 -10.89 0.32
C PRO A 49 18.45 -10.60 1.12
N PHE A 50 17.67 -11.65 1.43
CA PHE A 50 16.63 -11.57 2.44
C PHE A 50 17.25 -11.63 3.85
N ASP A 51 16.77 -10.77 4.75
CA ASP A 51 17.16 -10.76 6.17
C ASP A 51 18.67 -10.69 6.40
N ASN A 52 19.43 -10.10 5.47
CA ASN A 52 20.89 -10.06 5.45
C ASN A 52 21.54 -11.47 5.49
N GLN A 53 20.84 -12.51 5.03
CA GLN A 53 21.35 -13.88 5.03
C GLN A 53 22.10 -14.18 3.72
N PRO A 54 23.39 -14.42 3.75
CA PRO A 54 24.15 -14.81 2.57
C PRO A 54 23.58 -16.07 1.91
N GLY A 55 23.47 -16.06 0.58
CA GLY A 55 22.92 -17.16 -0.21
C GLY A 55 21.40 -17.09 -0.41
N SER A 56 20.75 -16.03 0.07
CA SER A 56 19.31 -15.76 -0.16
C SER A 56 19.08 -14.66 -1.18
N GLU A 57 20.13 -14.20 -1.86
CA GLU A 57 20.07 -13.08 -2.79
C GLU A 57 19.16 -13.36 -3.98
N VAL A 58 18.30 -12.40 -4.28
CA VAL A 58 17.55 -12.33 -5.53
C VAL A 58 17.65 -10.92 -6.09
N SER A 59 17.28 -10.74 -7.37
CA SER A 59 17.30 -9.41 -7.97
C SER A 59 16.35 -8.45 -7.26
N LEU A 60 16.68 -7.16 -7.25
CA LEU A 60 15.76 -6.14 -6.73
C LEU A 60 14.39 -6.21 -7.42
N PHE A 61 14.35 -6.51 -8.74
CA PHE A 61 13.08 -6.70 -9.44
C PHE A 61 12.23 -7.83 -8.81
N GLU A 62 12.83 -8.95 -8.43
CA GLU A 62 12.10 -10.03 -7.74
C GLU A 62 11.62 -9.59 -6.34
N HIS A 63 12.37 -8.75 -5.62
CA HIS A 63 11.89 -8.13 -4.38
C HIS A 63 10.64 -7.26 -4.63
N LEU A 64 10.63 -6.44 -5.69
CA LEU A 64 9.45 -5.65 -6.05
C LEU A 64 8.23 -6.53 -6.31
N LYS A 65 8.43 -7.62 -7.06
CA LYS A 65 7.36 -8.59 -7.38
C LYS A 65 6.83 -9.28 -6.12
N ILE A 66 7.71 -9.71 -5.22
CA ILE A 66 7.33 -10.29 -3.93
C ILE A 66 6.54 -9.29 -3.10
N SER A 67 6.96 -8.03 -3.06
CA SER A 67 6.29 -6.95 -2.33
C SER A 67 4.87 -6.70 -2.85
N MET A 68 4.69 -6.62 -4.17
CA MET A 68 3.34 -6.49 -4.75
C MET A 68 2.47 -7.71 -4.47
N ASN A 69 3.04 -8.91 -4.55
CA ASN A 69 2.34 -10.15 -4.23
C ASN A 69 1.92 -10.22 -2.76
N HIS A 70 2.72 -9.65 -1.85
CA HIS A 70 2.35 -9.59 -0.44
C HIS A 70 0.99 -8.89 -0.26
N VAL A 71 0.80 -7.73 -0.86
CA VAL A 71 -0.48 -7.00 -0.76
C VAL A 71 -1.62 -7.79 -1.38
N ILE A 72 -1.42 -8.34 -2.60
CA ILE A 72 -2.46 -9.11 -3.31
C ILE A 72 -2.90 -10.36 -2.54
N ASN A 73 -1.96 -11.00 -1.85
CA ASN A 73 -2.21 -12.24 -1.10
C ASN A 73 -2.76 -11.99 0.31
N ASN A 74 -2.78 -10.75 0.77
CA ASN A 74 -3.23 -10.37 2.10
C ASN A 74 -4.40 -9.38 2.01
N LEU A 75 -5.51 -9.85 1.46
CA LEU A 75 -6.76 -9.10 1.35
C LEU A 75 -7.78 -9.57 2.39
N GLY A 76 -8.53 -8.62 2.92
CA GLY A 76 -9.60 -8.87 3.87
C GLY A 76 -10.96 -9.18 3.23
N PRO A 77 -12.04 -9.19 4.04
CA PRO A 77 -13.38 -9.54 3.58
C PRO A 77 -13.92 -8.67 2.43
N HIS A 78 -13.55 -7.37 2.41
CA HIS A 78 -13.97 -6.41 1.38
C HIS A 78 -13.02 -6.38 0.17
N LYS A 79 -12.04 -7.31 0.10
CA LYS A 79 -10.99 -7.32 -0.93
C LYS A 79 -10.07 -6.10 -0.88
N LEU A 80 -10.02 -5.45 0.27
CA LEU A 80 -9.08 -4.39 0.59
C LEU A 80 -7.86 -4.97 1.30
N PRO A 81 -6.69 -4.30 1.25
CA PRO A 81 -5.49 -4.82 1.92
C PRO A 81 -5.67 -4.90 3.42
N LEU A 82 -5.26 -6.02 4.01
CA LEU A 82 -5.13 -6.14 5.45
C LEU A 82 -4.08 -5.14 5.95
N ILE A 83 -4.40 -4.44 7.04
CA ILE A 83 -3.51 -3.42 7.60
C ILE A 83 -2.26 -4.02 8.27
N GLY A 84 -2.32 -5.30 8.67
CA GLY A 84 -1.28 -5.92 9.47
C GLY A 84 -1.28 -5.36 10.89
N ARG A 85 -0.11 -5.03 11.41
CA ARG A 85 0.04 -4.40 12.72
C ARG A 85 -0.49 -2.97 12.74
N ALA A 86 -0.15 -2.20 11.72
CA ALA A 86 -0.63 -0.85 11.43
C ALA A 86 -0.25 -0.50 9.99
N ASP A 87 -0.52 0.71 9.55
CA ASP A 87 0.04 1.32 8.35
C ASP A 87 0.82 2.58 8.73
N TRP A 88 0.97 3.54 7.84
CA TRP A 88 1.64 4.82 8.06
C TRP A 88 1.27 5.49 9.40
N ASN A 89 0.08 5.26 9.90
CA ASN A 89 -0.38 5.75 11.17
C ASN A 89 -0.26 4.67 12.25
N ASP A 90 0.91 4.54 12.85
CA ASP A 90 1.27 3.52 13.84
C ASP A 90 0.33 3.44 15.05
N CYS A 91 -0.40 4.52 15.34
CA CYS A 91 -1.34 4.57 16.46
C CYS A 91 -2.72 3.97 16.14
N LEU A 92 -3.02 3.67 14.87
CA LEU A 92 -4.26 3.01 14.47
C LEU A 92 -4.18 1.49 14.64
N ASN A 93 -4.33 1.04 15.87
CA ASN A 93 -4.34 -0.39 16.20
C ASN A 93 -5.70 -1.02 15.91
N LEU A 94 -6.06 -1.12 14.64
CA LEU A 94 -7.39 -1.56 14.20
C LEU A 94 -7.63 -3.07 14.31
N ASN A 95 -6.58 -3.87 14.50
CA ASN A 95 -6.66 -5.31 14.76
C ASN A 95 -6.75 -5.65 16.25
N CYS A 96 -6.91 -4.66 17.10
CA CYS A 96 -7.13 -4.90 18.51
C CYS A 96 -8.54 -5.47 18.73
N PHE A 97 -8.63 -6.63 19.36
CA PHE A 97 -9.89 -7.28 19.73
C PHE A 97 -10.15 -7.26 21.25
N SER A 98 -9.31 -6.56 22.01
CA SER A 98 -9.48 -6.32 23.45
C SER A 98 -9.90 -4.88 23.70
N TRP A 99 -10.81 -4.69 24.67
CA TRP A 99 -11.21 -3.38 25.18
C TRP A 99 -10.28 -2.86 26.28
N ASP A 100 -9.30 -3.68 26.70
CA ASP A 100 -8.26 -3.22 27.64
C ASP A 100 -7.13 -2.54 26.87
N PRO A 101 -6.88 -1.23 27.08
CA PRO A 101 -5.80 -0.50 26.41
C PRO A 101 -4.41 -1.10 26.66
N ASN A 102 -4.22 -1.80 27.77
CA ASN A 102 -2.95 -2.46 28.08
C ASN A 102 -2.71 -3.73 27.25
N GLU A 103 -3.77 -4.32 26.69
CA GLU A 103 -3.71 -5.51 25.84
C GLU A 103 -3.67 -5.17 24.36
N SER A 104 -3.99 -3.95 23.96
CA SER A 104 -4.16 -3.55 22.58
C SER A 104 -2.95 -3.87 21.70
N PHE A 105 -1.74 -3.69 22.22
CA PHE A 105 -0.51 -4.00 21.52
C PHE A 105 -0.25 -5.51 21.39
N GLN A 106 -0.71 -6.31 22.32
CA GLN A 106 -0.52 -7.78 22.34
C GLN A 106 -1.54 -8.51 21.49
N THR A 107 -2.67 -7.88 21.21
CA THR A 107 -3.80 -8.48 20.49
C THR A 107 -3.84 -8.07 19.02
N THR A 108 -2.76 -7.48 18.52
CA THR A 108 -2.66 -7.11 17.09
C THR A 108 -2.38 -8.29 16.18
N GLY A 109 -2.77 -8.15 14.94
CA GLY A 109 -2.85 -9.16 13.92
C GLY A 109 -1.59 -9.94 13.53
N ASN A 110 -0.42 -9.54 13.97
CA ASN A 110 0.82 -10.28 13.71
C ASN A 110 0.86 -11.67 14.39
N LYS A 111 -0.11 -11.99 15.20
CA LYS A 111 -0.21 -13.27 15.92
C LYS A 111 -1.36 -14.15 15.39
N GLY A 112 -1.55 -14.18 14.07
CA GLY A 112 -2.43 -15.13 13.42
C GLY A 112 -3.89 -14.69 13.31
N GLU A 113 -4.75 -15.02 14.22
CA GLU A 113 -6.21 -14.82 14.08
C GLU A 113 -6.68 -13.35 14.10
N GLY A 114 -5.82 -12.41 14.42
CA GLY A 114 -6.15 -11.00 14.57
C GLY A 114 -6.06 -10.15 13.30
N SER A 115 -5.59 -10.68 12.19
CA SER A 115 -5.39 -9.88 10.98
C SER A 115 -6.64 -9.82 10.12
N LYS A 116 -7.58 -8.93 10.46
CA LYS A 116 -8.85 -8.76 9.74
C LYS A 116 -9.11 -7.31 9.31
N ALA A 117 -8.53 -6.36 10.02
CA ALA A 117 -8.68 -4.93 9.71
C ALA A 117 -8.09 -4.61 8.34
N GLU A 118 -8.77 -3.76 7.59
CA GLU A 118 -8.44 -3.41 6.21
C GLU A 118 -8.16 -1.92 6.10
N SER A 119 -7.16 -1.54 5.27
CA SER A 119 -6.74 -0.14 5.11
C SER A 119 -7.04 0.40 3.72
N LEU A 120 -7.81 1.48 3.65
CA LEU A 120 -8.06 2.23 2.41
C LEU A 120 -6.83 3.05 2.00
N MET A 121 -6.02 3.48 2.95
CA MET A 121 -4.75 4.15 2.68
C MET A 121 -3.81 3.22 1.91
N ILE A 122 -3.63 1.97 2.37
CA ILE A 122 -2.81 0.97 1.67
C ILE A 122 -3.43 0.64 0.30
N ALA A 123 -4.76 0.56 0.19
CA ALA A 123 -5.42 0.31 -1.09
C ALA A 123 -5.10 1.40 -2.13
N GLY A 124 -5.21 2.67 -1.74
CA GLY A 124 -4.84 3.79 -2.61
C GLY A 124 -3.36 3.78 -2.98
N LEU A 125 -2.47 3.58 -1.99
CA LEU A 125 -1.02 3.46 -2.20
C LEU A 125 -0.69 2.28 -3.13
N PHE A 126 -1.33 1.12 -2.97
CA PHE A 126 -1.16 -0.03 -3.85
C PHE A 126 -1.56 0.29 -5.30
N VAL A 127 -2.66 1.01 -5.52
CA VAL A 127 -3.09 1.39 -6.88
C VAL A 127 -2.08 2.34 -7.51
N VAL A 128 -1.55 3.33 -6.77
CA VAL A 128 -0.49 4.23 -7.27
C VAL A 128 0.76 3.45 -7.66
N THR A 129 1.28 2.67 -6.74
CA THR A 129 2.53 1.91 -6.94
C THR A 129 2.36 0.77 -7.95
N GLY A 130 1.19 0.16 -8.01
CA GLY A 130 0.84 -0.85 -9.00
C GLY A 130 0.80 -0.30 -10.43
N LYS A 131 0.24 0.90 -10.64
CA LYS A 131 0.29 1.60 -11.93
C LYS A 131 1.74 1.89 -12.35
N ASP A 132 2.55 2.35 -11.42
CA ASP A 132 3.97 2.61 -11.65
C ASP A 132 4.73 1.31 -11.98
N TYR A 133 4.44 0.22 -11.27
CA TYR A 133 5.02 -1.10 -11.52
C TYR A 133 4.62 -1.65 -12.90
N VAL A 134 3.35 -1.51 -13.30
CA VAL A 134 2.87 -1.87 -14.65
C VAL A 134 3.62 -1.07 -15.73
N ALA A 135 3.80 0.22 -15.53
CA ALA A 135 4.54 1.07 -16.45
C ALA A 135 6.01 0.66 -16.52
N LEU A 136 6.64 0.33 -15.39
CA LEU A 136 8.00 -0.19 -15.31
C LEU A 136 8.13 -1.50 -16.10
N CYS A 137 7.26 -2.48 -15.87
CA CYS A 137 7.27 -3.76 -16.58
C CYS A 137 7.14 -3.56 -18.10
N LYS A 138 6.23 -2.69 -18.56
CA LYS A 138 6.09 -2.36 -19.99
C LYS A 138 7.34 -1.72 -20.58
N GLN A 139 8.06 -0.90 -19.80
CA GLN A 139 9.33 -0.33 -20.25
C GLN A 139 10.45 -1.37 -20.30
N LEU A 140 10.51 -2.27 -19.31
CA LEU A 140 11.47 -3.37 -19.29
C LEU A 140 11.26 -4.33 -20.45
N ALA A 141 10.01 -4.67 -20.78
CA ALA A 141 9.68 -5.45 -21.96
C ALA A 141 10.28 -4.83 -23.24
N LYS A 142 10.06 -3.54 -23.48
CA LYS A 142 10.63 -2.83 -24.63
C LYS A 142 12.16 -2.83 -24.63
N LYS A 143 12.79 -2.71 -23.46
CA LYS A 143 14.25 -2.75 -23.33
C LYS A 143 14.78 -4.16 -23.60
N ALA A 144 14.14 -5.22 -23.06
CA ALA A 144 14.53 -6.61 -23.29
C ALA A 144 14.43 -6.98 -24.77
N ALA A 145 13.35 -6.59 -25.46
CA ALA A 145 13.18 -6.79 -26.90
C ALA A 145 14.30 -6.14 -27.75
N ASN A 146 14.91 -5.06 -27.26
CA ASN A 146 15.98 -4.34 -27.94
C ASN A 146 17.38 -4.65 -27.40
N CYS A 147 17.50 -5.50 -26.38
CA CYS A 147 18.77 -5.89 -25.80
C CYS A 147 19.42 -7.00 -26.63
N ARG A 148 20.77 -7.00 -26.71
CA ARG A 148 21.55 -8.05 -27.41
C ARG A 148 21.34 -9.44 -26.79
N GLU A 149 21.14 -9.48 -25.48
CA GLU A 149 20.94 -10.70 -24.70
C GLU A 149 19.46 -11.12 -24.66
N GLY A 150 18.54 -10.24 -25.09
CA GLY A 150 17.11 -10.49 -25.07
C GLY A 150 16.48 -10.47 -23.67
N GLU A 151 17.27 -10.20 -22.63
CA GLU A 151 16.85 -10.25 -21.23
C GLU A 151 17.36 -9.02 -20.47
N ILE A 152 16.62 -8.63 -19.43
CA ILE A 152 17.04 -7.65 -18.42
C ILE A 152 16.65 -8.24 -17.05
N ALA A 153 17.54 -8.18 -16.07
CA ALA A 153 17.34 -8.81 -14.77
C ALA A 153 16.92 -10.30 -14.87
N GLY A 154 17.38 -11.00 -15.89
CA GLY A 154 17.11 -12.43 -16.10
C GLY A 154 15.74 -12.75 -16.68
N LEU A 155 14.99 -11.75 -17.21
CA LEU A 155 13.66 -11.92 -17.77
C LEU A 155 13.58 -11.40 -19.22
N ALA A 156 12.84 -12.12 -20.05
CA ALA A 156 12.57 -11.77 -21.44
C ALA A 156 11.38 -10.80 -21.57
N GLU A 157 11.18 -10.28 -22.76
CA GLU A 157 10.06 -9.38 -23.07
C GLU A 157 8.71 -9.95 -22.63
N GLU A 158 8.45 -11.21 -22.93
CA GLU A 158 7.16 -11.87 -22.65
C GLU A 158 6.88 -11.97 -21.15
N ASP A 159 7.91 -12.25 -20.35
CA ASP A 159 7.78 -12.34 -18.89
C ASP A 159 7.31 -11.02 -18.28
N TYR A 160 7.88 -9.91 -18.75
CA TYR A 160 7.48 -8.57 -18.30
C TYR A 160 6.06 -8.20 -18.76
N LEU A 161 5.66 -8.61 -19.96
CA LEU A 161 4.30 -8.33 -20.45
C LEU A 161 3.25 -9.13 -19.68
N VAL A 162 3.53 -10.39 -19.37
CA VAL A 162 2.66 -11.24 -18.54
C VAL A 162 2.52 -10.63 -17.13
N GLU A 163 3.63 -10.22 -16.54
CA GLU A 163 3.62 -9.60 -15.19
C GLU A 163 2.89 -8.25 -15.21
N ALA A 164 3.09 -7.42 -16.24
CA ALA A 164 2.35 -6.17 -16.40
C ALA A 164 0.83 -6.38 -16.48
N GLN A 165 0.40 -7.40 -17.25
CA GLN A 165 -1.03 -7.72 -17.39
C GLN A 165 -1.62 -8.23 -16.07
N ARG A 166 -0.91 -9.12 -15.38
CA ARG A 166 -1.32 -9.64 -14.06
C ARG A 166 -1.49 -8.52 -13.05
N MET A 167 -0.52 -7.61 -12.97
CA MET A 167 -0.58 -6.49 -12.06
C MET A 167 -1.68 -5.49 -12.42
N GLN A 168 -1.89 -5.23 -13.72
CA GLN A 168 -2.98 -4.36 -14.15
C GLN A 168 -4.33 -4.90 -13.67
N GLN A 169 -4.58 -6.20 -13.79
CA GLN A 169 -5.80 -6.83 -13.28
C GLN A 169 -5.95 -6.66 -11.77
N ALA A 170 -4.87 -6.77 -11.01
CA ALA A 170 -4.90 -6.56 -9.56
C ALA A 170 -5.19 -5.09 -9.20
N VAL A 171 -4.61 -4.14 -9.93
CA VAL A 171 -4.86 -2.70 -9.77
C VAL A 171 -6.32 -2.36 -10.07
N ASP A 172 -6.86 -2.91 -11.16
CA ASP A 172 -8.26 -2.67 -11.54
C ASP A 172 -9.22 -3.27 -10.51
N ALA A 173 -8.95 -4.49 -10.04
CA ALA A 173 -9.74 -5.14 -8.99
C ALA A 173 -9.69 -4.38 -7.65
N MET A 174 -8.52 -3.86 -7.26
CA MET A 174 -8.39 -3.04 -6.06
C MET A 174 -9.15 -1.73 -6.19
N SER A 175 -9.02 -1.05 -7.34
CA SER A 175 -9.75 0.20 -7.59
C SER A 175 -11.27 0.00 -7.50
N GLU A 176 -11.77 -1.12 -8.03
CA GLU A 176 -13.18 -1.47 -7.94
C GLU A 176 -13.60 -1.80 -6.49
N ALA A 177 -12.77 -2.54 -5.74
CA ALA A 177 -13.04 -2.82 -4.33
C ALA A 177 -13.11 -1.53 -3.49
N VAL A 178 -12.23 -0.55 -3.74
CA VAL A 178 -12.28 0.76 -3.08
C VAL A 178 -13.58 1.51 -3.42
N LYS A 179 -14.00 1.51 -4.69
CA LYS A 179 -15.28 2.16 -5.06
C LYS A 179 -16.49 1.50 -4.39
N GLN A 180 -16.50 0.17 -4.31
CA GLN A 180 -17.63 -0.58 -3.76
C GLN A 180 -17.71 -0.54 -2.24
N HIS A 181 -16.57 -0.58 -1.56
CA HIS A 181 -16.51 -0.75 -0.11
C HIS A 181 -15.84 0.41 0.62
N GLY A 182 -15.05 1.21 -0.08
CA GLY A 182 -14.28 2.30 0.50
C GLY A 182 -14.91 3.69 0.36
N TRP A 183 -15.99 3.83 -0.38
CA TRP A 183 -16.67 5.11 -0.60
C TRP A 183 -17.84 5.31 0.35
N ASP A 184 -17.84 6.40 1.10
CA ASP A 184 -18.86 6.73 2.12
C ASP A 184 -19.90 7.77 1.65
N GLY A 185 -20.02 7.98 0.33
CA GLY A 185 -20.95 8.95 -0.29
C GLY A 185 -20.37 10.33 -0.52
N GLU A 186 -19.48 10.82 0.33
CA GLU A 186 -18.83 12.13 0.27
C GLU A 186 -17.30 12.04 0.23
N TRP A 187 -16.69 10.99 0.80
CA TRP A 187 -15.25 10.78 0.89
C TRP A 187 -14.90 9.30 1.00
N PHE A 188 -13.61 8.97 0.94
CA PHE A 188 -13.11 7.62 1.15
C PHE A 188 -12.97 7.33 2.65
N LEU A 189 -13.43 6.14 3.08
CA LEU A 189 -13.21 5.61 4.42
C LEU A 189 -11.71 5.57 4.75
N ARG A 190 -11.38 5.53 6.04
CA ARG A 190 -10.01 5.26 6.48
C ARG A 190 -9.69 3.77 6.47
N ALA A 191 -10.59 2.98 7.02
CA ALA A 191 -10.36 1.56 7.25
C ALA A 191 -11.64 0.80 7.63
N TYR A 192 -11.51 -0.52 7.74
CA TYR A 192 -12.39 -1.36 8.53
C TYR A 192 -11.61 -1.92 9.70
N ASP A 193 -12.18 -1.91 10.90
CA ASP A 193 -11.56 -2.48 12.10
C ASP A 193 -11.66 -4.01 12.16
N PHE A 194 -11.12 -4.62 13.22
CA PHE A 194 -11.19 -6.06 13.45
C PHE A 194 -12.62 -6.62 13.44
N PHE A 195 -13.59 -5.84 13.87
CA PHE A 195 -15.00 -6.23 13.98
C PHE A 195 -15.79 -5.97 12.68
N GLY A 196 -15.16 -5.33 11.70
CA GLY A 196 -15.79 -4.93 10.44
C GLY A 196 -16.54 -3.59 10.51
N ASN A 197 -16.29 -2.79 11.54
CA ASN A 197 -16.84 -1.44 11.62
C ASN A 197 -16.06 -0.50 10.71
N LYS A 198 -16.78 0.43 10.09
CA LYS A 198 -16.19 1.51 9.29
C LYS A 198 -15.47 2.51 10.19
N ILE A 199 -14.27 2.88 9.79
CA ILE A 199 -13.47 3.95 10.39
C ILE A 199 -13.30 5.07 9.36
N GLY A 200 -13.56 6.31 9.78
CA GLY A 200 -13.53 7.44 8.87
C GLY A 200 -14.81 7.59 8.06
N SER A 201 -15.96 7.22 8.61
CA SER A 201 -17.29 7.31 8.04
C SER A 201 -18.09 8.45 8.67
N ASP A 202 -19.07 8.98 7.93
CA ASP A 202 -20.05 9.92 8.51
C ASP A 202 -20.91 9.27 9.61
N GLU A 203 -20.98 7.95 9.63
CA GLU A 203 -21.67 7.18 10.67
C GLU A 203 -20.91 7.21 12.02
N ASN A 204 -19.60 7.54 12.02
CA ASN A 204 -18.80 7.59 13.24
C ASN A 204 -19.15 8.85 14.06
N GLU A 205 -19.13 8.76 15.37
CA GLU A 205 -19.33 9.91 16.24
C GLU A 205 -18.15 10.88 16.17
N GLU A 206 -16.92 10.35 16.16
CA GLU A 206 -15.66 11.09 16.03
C GLU A 206 -14.80 10.48 14.93
N GLY A 207 -13.81 11.23 14.43
CA GLY A 207 -12.88 10.75 13.41
C GLY A 207 -13.56 10.38 12.10
N LYS A 208 -14.47 11.24 11.63
CA LYS A 208 -15.30 10.97 10.44
C LYS A 208 -14.52 10.95 9.14
N ILE A 209 -13.43 11.70 9.05
CA ILE A 209 -12.62 11.81 7.83
C ILE A 209 -11.14 11.86 8.17
N PHE A 210 -10.32 11.19 7.35
CA PHE A 210 -8.86 11.11 7.46
C PHE A 210 -8.24 11.52 6.15
N ILE A 211 -7.19 12.35 6.20
CA ILE A 211 -6.56 12.92 5.00
C ILE A 211 -5.85 11.87 4.14
N GLU A 212 -5.28 10.84 4.76
CA GLU A 212 -4.46 9.83 4.08
C GLU A 212 -5.21 9.10 2.98
N SER A 213 -6.43 8.64 3.28
CA SER A 213 -7.25 7.92 2.30
C SER A 213 -7.67 8.84 1.15
N GLN A 214 -8.00 10.11 1.45
CA GLN A 214 -8.38 11.08 0.42
C GLN A 214 -7.19 11.35 -0.51
N GLY A 215 -6.00 11.55 0.06
CA GLY A 215 -4.78 11.78 -0.69
C GLY A 215 -4.42 10.60 -1.60
N TRP A 216 -4.29 9.41 -1.03
CA TRP A 216 -3.83 8.25 -1.80
C TRP A 216 -4.85 7.77 -2.84
N CYS A 217 -6.14 7.71 -2.50
CA CYS A 217 -7.16 7.30 -3.46
C CYS A 217 -7.32 8.32 -4.60
N THR A 218 -7.16 9.62 -4.32
CA THR A 218 -7.19 10.67 -5.34
C THR A 218 -5.95 10.62 -6.24
N MET A 219 -4.75 10.49 -5.67
CA MET A 219 -3.51 10.29 -6.45
C MET A 219 -3.59 9.03 -7.32
N ALA A 220 -4.25 8.01 -6.84
CA ALA A 220 -4.53 6.79 -7.59
C ALA A 220 -5.57 7.01 -8.72
N GLY A 221 -6.33 8.11 -8.72
CA GLY A 221 -7.40 8.39 -9.68
C GLY A 221 -8.60 7.44 -9.53
N ILE A 222 -8.84 6.92 -8.33
CA ILE A 222 -9.95 5.99 -8.09
C ILE A 222 -11.28 6.76 -8.15
N GLY A 223 -12.13 6.39 -9.10
CA GLY A 223 -13.41 7.07 -9.30
C GLY A 223 -13.29 8.49 -9.88
N GLN A 224 -12.17 8.82 -10.55
CA GLN A 224 -11.97 10.15 -11.14
C GLN A 224 -13.04 10.49 -12.18
N GLU A 225 -13.41 9.53 -13.03
CA GLU A 225 -14.43 9.74 -14.06
C GLU A 225 -15.83 9.90 -13.47
N GLU A 226 -16.07 9.31 -12.30
CA GLU A 226 -17.32 9.43 -11.55
C GLU A 226 -17.35 10.66 -10.62
N GLY A 227 -16.30 11.46 -10.58
CA GLY A 227 -16.18 12.66 -9.75
C GLY A 227 -15.88 12.38 -8.27
N LEU A 228 -15.53 11.16 -7.89
CA LEU A 228 -15.29 10.81 -6.49
C LEU A 228 -14.04 11.52 -5.93
N CYS A 229 -12.99 11.65 -6.74
CA CYS A 229 -11.77 12.33 -6.33
C CYS A 229 -12.00 13.80 -5.96
N ASP A 230 -12.71 14.53 -6.83
CA ASP A 230 -13.01 15.95 -6.59
C ASP A 230 -13.87 16.11 -5.32
N LYS A 231 -14.89 15.25 -5.17
CA LYS A 231 -15.78 15.27 -4.02
C LYS A 231 -15.03 14.95 -2.71
N ALA A 232 -14.11 13.98 -2.74
CA ALA A 232 -13.27 13.64 -1.60
C ALA A 232 -12.35 14.79 -1.18
N LEU A 233 -11.76 15.50 -2.15
CA LEU A 233 -10.91 16.66 -1.89
C LEU A 233 -11.71 17.85 -1.33
N ASP A 234 -12.92 18.10 -1.87
CA ASP A 234 -13.81 19.13 -1.35
C ASP A 234 -14.21 18.82 0.11
N SER A 235 -14.57 17.57 0.40
CA SER A 235 -14.88 17.11 1.76
C SER A 235 -13.68 17.24 2.70
N ALA A 236 -12.47 16.88 2.22
CA ALA A 236 -11.26 17.06 3.01
C ALA A 236 -10.99 18.54 3.30
N LYS A 237 -11.14 19.41 2.30
CA LYS A 237 -10.98 20.84 2.49
C LYS A 237 -11.99 21.39 3.49
N GLU A 238 -13.26 21.07 3.34
CA GLU A 238 -14.34 21.57 4.23
C GLU A 238 -14.14 21.14 5.68
N ARG A 239 -13.68 19.90 5.90
CA ARG A 239 -13.67 19.28 7.23
C ARG A 239 -12.32 19.29 7.93
N LEU A 240 -11.22 19.39 7.18
CA LEU A 240 -9.86 19.28 7.71
C LEU A 240 -9.05 20.58 7.59
N GLU A 241 -9.50 21.56 6.78
CA GLU A 241 -8.79 22.83 6.65
C GLU A 241 -8.92 23.68 7.92
N CYS A 242 -7.82 24.25 8.38
CA CYS A 242 -7.77 25.21 9.47
C CYS A 242 -6.79 26.32 9.13
N GLU A 243 -6.69 27.36 9.97
CA GLU A 243 -5.78 28.50 9.75
C GLU A 243 -4.29 28.11 9.61
N HIS A 244 -3.92 26.92 10.10
CA HIS A 244 -2.53 26.43 10.08
C HIS A 244 -2.28 25.35 9.00
N GLY A 245 -3.30 25.00 8.19
CA GLY A 245 -3.20 23.99 7.15
C GLY A 245 -4.25 22.89 7.29
N MET A 246 -3.95 21.70 6.77
CA MET A 246 -4.84 20.54 6.86
C MET A 246 -4.52 19.72 8.09
N VAL A 247 -5.51 19.41 8.91
CA VAL A 247 -5.34 18.44 10.00
C VAL A 247 -5.48 17.01 9.48
N GLN A 248 -4.86 16.08 10.16
CA GLN A 248 -4.84 14.68 9.73
C GLN A 248 -6.21 14.01 9.88
N ILE A 249 -6.91 14.28 10.98
CA ILE A 249 -8.18 13.66 11.34
C ILE A 249 -9.19 14.77 11.59
N GLY A 250 -10.39 14.64 11.02
CA GLY A 250 -11.47 15.58 11.23
C GLY A 250 -11.89 15.67 12.70
N ARG A 251 -12.35 16.86 13.06
CA ARG A 251 -12.61 17.31 14.42
C ARG A 251 -13.25 16.22 15.28
N ALA A 252 -12.58 15.87 16.37
CA ALA A 252 -13.26 15.55 17.59
C ALA A 252 -14.11 16.78 17.96
N HIS A 253 -15.39 16.61 18.22
CA HIS A 253 -16.23 17.72 18.66
C HIS A 253 -15.56 18.39 19.87
N VAL A 254 -15.25 19.68 19.72
CA VAL A 254 -14.99 20.57 20.85
C VAL A 254 -16.34 21.09 21.31
#